data_7d7f579e49f299a6b4d3955fd6f5c3a7
#
_entry.id   7d7f579e49f299a6b4d3955fd6f5c3a7
#
_cell.length_a   1.000
_cell.length_b   1.000
_cell.length_c   1.000
_cell.angle_alpha   90.00
_cell.angle_beta   90.00
_cell.angle_gamma   90.00
#
_symmetry.space_group_name_H-M   'P 1'
#
loop_
_entity.id
_entity.type
_entity.pdbx_description
1 polymer ?
#
loop_
_entity_poly.entity_id
_entity_poly.type
_entity_poly.pdbx_seq_one_letter_code
_entity_poly.pdbx_strand_id
1 'polypeptide(L)'
;MVSLPTTGIIEMSNRAAELKALTTHFVDAFNQQDLDSVVSFFAEDAVYEDSSGGSHSGPAAIRAAFAPLLVGDPGKIHFDGEDYFAEVENNKVMTSWTLAMKSKDKTMLMRGLDILEFRGDKLVKKLAYCKAATPHLTEAK
;
A
#
# COMPACT_ATOMS: atom_id res chain seq x y z
N MET A 1 27.72 -10.92 19.95
CA MET A 1 26.28 -10.79 19.63
C MET A 1 25.54 -10.24 20.84
N VAL A 2 24.87 -9.11 20.65
CA VAL A 2 24.11 -8.50 21.72
C VAL A 2 22.72 -9.14 21.76
N SER A 3 22.34 -9.76 22.88
CA SER A 3 20.99 -10.29 23.03
C SER A 3 20.02 -9.15 23.37
N LEU A 4 18.85 -9.15 22.70
CA LEU A 4 17.79 -8.21 23.02
C LEU A 4 17.17 -8.55 24.38
N PRO A 5 16.79 -7.56 25.19
CA PRO A 5 16.02 -7.83 26.39
C PRO A 5 14.67 -8.47 26.00
N THR A 6 14.16 -9.34 26.88
CA THR A 6 12.88 -10.05 26.66
C THR A 6 11.75 -9.09 26.32
N THR A 7 11.70 -7.94 27.00
CA THR A 7 10.69 -6.90 26.75
C THR A 7 10.78 -6.35 25.32
N GLY A 8 12.00 -6.10 24.81
CA GLY A 8 12.22 -5.62 23.45
C GLY A 8 11.78 -6.64 22.40
N ILE A 9 12.00 -7.93 22.65
CA ILE A 9 11.55 -9.01 21.75
C ILE A 9 10.02 -9.05 21.66
N ILE A 10 9.34 -8.94 22.82
CA ILE A 10 7.87 -8.93 22.87
C ILE A 10 7.31 -7.72 22.13
N GLU A 11 7.90 -6.54 22.35
CA GLU A 11 7.48 -5.30 21.67
C GLU A 11 7.63 -5.40 20.15
N MET A 12 8.75 -5.95 19.66
CA MET A 12 8.97 -6.17 18.22
C MET A 12 7.97 -7.15 17.65
N SER A 13 7.68 -8.25 18.35
CA SER A 13 6.69 -9.24 17.92
C SER A 13 5.29 -8.65 17.87
N ASN A 14 4.92 -7.82 18.86
CA ASN A 14 3.63 -7.13 18.88
C ASN A 14 3.53 -6.12 17.74
N ARG A 15 4.58 -5.36 17.49
CA ARG A 15 4.60 -4.39 16.40
C ARG A 15 4.54 -5.08 15.04
N ALA A 16 5.23 -6.20 14.87
CA ALA A 16 5.15 -7.00 13.64
C ALA A 16 3.71 -7.44 13.37
N ALA A 17 3.00 -7.90 14.40
CA ALA A 17 1.60 -8.30 14.29
C ALA A 17 0.69 -7.11 13.96
N GLU A 18 0.93 -5.95 14.56
CA GLU A 18 0.18 -4.72 14.27
C GLU A 18 0.37 -4.29 12.82
N LEU A 19 1.61 -4.27 12.33
CA LEU A 19 1.91 -3.90 10.94
C LEU A 19 1.22 -4.85 9.96
N LYS A 20 1.20 -6.14 10.27
CA LYS A 20 0.51 -7.14 9.45
C LYS A 20 -0.99 -6.89 9.42
N ALA A 21 -1.59 -6.64 10.57
CA ALA A 21 -3.03 -6.37 10.68
C ALA A 21 -3.41 -5.06 9.96
N LEU A 22 -2.62 -4.00 10.14
CA LEU A 22 -2.85 -2.72 9.47
C LEU A 22 -2.77 -2.88 7.95
N THR A 23 -1.78 -3.61 7.46
CA THR A 23 -1.60 -3.85 6.03
C THR A 23 -2.76 -4.67 5.47
N THR A 24 -3.18 -5.71 6.17
CA THR A 24 -4.32 -6.55 5.76
C THR A 24 -5.60 -5.71 5.67
N HIS A 25 -5.90 -4.90 6.69
CA HIS A 25 -7.08 -4.05 6.70
C HIS A 25 -7.03 -2.99 5.58
N PHE A 26 -5.86 -2.47 5.29
CA PHE A 26 -5.67 -1.50 4.22
C PHE A 26 -5.98 -2.12 2.85
N VAL A 27 -5.44 -3.32 2.57
CA VAL A 27 -5.73 -4.05 1.34
C VAL A 27 -7.22 -4.42 1.24
N ASP A 28 -7.81 -4.84 2.34
CA ASP A 28 -9.24 -5.17 2.40
C ASP A 28 -10.10 -3.95 2.03
N ALA A 29 -9.72 -2.76 2.49
CA ALA A 29 -10.43 -1.53 2.15
C ALA A 29 -10.39 -1.25 0.64
N PHE A 30 -9.27 -1.51 -0.02
CA PHE A 30 -9.18 -1.43 -1.48
C PHE A 30 -10.11 -2.44 -2.15
N ASN A 31 -10.10 -3.68 -1.69
CA ASN A 31 -10.93 -4.75 -2.29
C ASN A 31 -12.42 -4.50 -2.08
N GLN A 32 -12.78 -3.81 -1.00
CA GLN A 32 -14.14 -3.36 -0.76
C GLN A 32 -14.50 -2.10 -1.55
N GLN A 33 -13.53 -1.50 -2.20
CA GLN A 33 -13.67 -0.23 -2.93
C GLN A 33 -14.22 0.88 -2.03
N ASP A 34 -13.80 0.87 -0.78
CA ASP A 34 -14.20 1.84 0.25
C ASP A 34 -13.19 2.97 0.31
N LEU A 35 -13.42 3.98 -0.53
CA LEU A 35 -12.50 5.12 -0.65
C LEU A 35 -12.30 5.85 0.67
N ASP A 36 -13.36 6.06 1.43
CA ASP A 36 -13.27 6.73 2.73
C ASP A 36 -12.39 5.96 3.70
N SER A 37 -12.56 4.64 3.74
CA SER A 37 -11.75 3.76 4.58
C SER A 37 -10.28 3.78 4.16
N VAL A 38 -10.01 3.67 2.86
CA VAL A 38 -8.65 3.75 2.32
C VAL A 38 -7.97 5.04 2.74
N VAL A 39 -8.63 6.18 2.54
CA VAL A 39 -8.07 7.49 2.87
C VAL A 39 -7.85 7.63 4.38
N SER A 40 -8.71 7.03 5.19
CA SER A 40 -8.61 7.09 6.66
C SER A 40 -7.32 6.48 7.21
N PHE A 41 -6.65 5.61 6.46
CA PHE A 41 -5.37 5.04 6.88
C PHE A 41 -4.22 6.03 6.81
N PHE A 42 -4.35 7.12 6.05
CA PHE A 42 -3.25 8.05 5.80
C PHE A 42 -3.21 9.17 6.84
N ALA A 43 -1.99 9.49 7.28
CA ALA A 43 -1.75 10.64 8.15
C ALA A 43 -1.93 11.95 7.35
N GLU A 44 -2.13 13.06 8.05
CA GLU A 44 -2.31 14.38 7.43
C GLU A 44 -1.12 14.80 6.58
N ASP A 45 0.09 14.39 6.97
CA ASP A 45 1.33 14.69 6.27
C ASP A 45 1.80 13.57 5.34
N ALA A 46 0.92 12.60 5.05
CA ALA A 46 1.26 11.45 4.24
C ALA A 46 1.58 11.81 2.79
N VAL A 47 2.44 11.00 2.18
CA VAL A 47 2.77 11.11 0.75
C VAL A 47 2.52 9.76 0.08
N TYR A 48 1.81 9.80 -1.03
CA TYR A 48 1.63 8.67 -1.92
C TYR A 48 2.34 8.94 -3.24
N GLU A 49 3.30 8.11 -3.59
CA GLU A 49 3.93 8.15 -4.91
C GLU A 49 3.37 6.99 -5.74
N ASP A 50 2.68 7.33 -6.83
CA ASP A 50 2.06 6.32 -7.68
C ASP A 50 3.07 5.67 -8.64
N SER A 51 2.67 4.57 -9.26
CA SER A 51 3.57 3.80 -10.12
C SER A 51 3.91 4.49 -11.45
N SER A 52 3.27 5.60 -11.75
CA SER A 52 3.56 6.42 -12.94
C SER A 52 4.49 7.60 -12.64
N GLY A 53 4.93 7.74 -11.39
CA GLY A 53 5.82 8.81 -10.96
C GLY A 53 5.13 10.05 -10.40
N GLY A 54 3.80 10.03 -10.26
CA GLY A 54 3.06 11.11 -9.63
C GLY A 54 3.22 11.09 -8.11
N SER A 55 3.26 12.26 -7.49
CA SER A 55 3.35 12.42 -6.04
C SER A 55 2.14 13.17 -5.51
N HIS A 56 1.52 12.62 -4.47
CA HIS A 56 0.28 13.14 -3.90
C HIS A 56 0.48 13.35 -2.40
N SER A 57 0.37 14.58 -1.94
CA SER A 57 0.61 14.94 -0.54
C SER A 57 -0.69 15.29 0.17
N GLY A 58 -0.93 14.60 1.28
CA GLY A 58 -2.09 14.81 2.14
C GLY A 58 -3.34 14.04 1.71
N PRO A 59 -4.29 13.87 2.63
CA PRO A 59 -5.48 13.03 2.37
C PRO A 59 -6.33 13.46 1.18
N ALA A 60 -6.49 14.75 0.94
CA ALA A 60 -7.31 15.24 -0.17
C ALA A 60 -6.71 14.86 -1.54
N ALA A 61 -5.40 15.05 -1.71
CA ALA A 61 -4.70 14.68 -2.94
C ALA A 61 -4.67 13.16 -3.12
N ILE A 62 -4.48 12.42 -2.03
CA ILE A 62 -4.47 10.96 -2.03
C ILE A 62 -5.86 10.42 -2.42
N ARG A 63 -6.92 11.02 -1.88
CA ARG A 63 -8.30 10.67 -2.26
C ARG A 63 -8.52 10.86 -3.76
N ALA A 64 -8.10 11.99 -4.28
CA ALA A 64 -8.24 12.30 -5.71
C ALA A 64 -7.48 11.27 -6.58
N ALA A 65 -6.30 10.81 -6.11
CA ALA A 65 -5.51 9.83 -6.83
C ALA A 65 -6.17 8.44 -6.86
N PHE A 66 -6.81 8.02 -5.77
CA PHE A 66 -7.44 6.70 -5.68
C PHE A 66 -8.88 6.64 -6.20
N ALA A 67 -9.58 7.76 -6.27
CA ALA A 67 -10.98 7.77 -6.66
C ALA A 67 -11.24 7.09 -8.01
N PRO A 68 -10.45 7.32 -9.07
CA PRO A 68 -10.70 6.64 -10.35
C PRO A 68 -10.62 5.12 -10.27
N LEU A 69 -9.77 4.60 -9.38
CA LEU A 69 -9.61 3.15 -9.20
C LEU A 69 -10.76 2.54 -8.39
N LEU A 70 -11.23 3.25 -7.37
CA LEU A 70 -12.13 2.70 -6.37
C LEU A 70 -13.61 2.99 -6.61
N VAL A 71 -13.92 4.13 -7.23
CA VAL A 71 -15.32 4.52 -7.47
C VAL A 71 -15.86 3.79 -8.70
N GLY A 72 -17.05 3.22 -8.56
CA GLY A 72 -17.72 2.52 -9.67
C GLY A 72 -18.27 1.16 -9.24
N ASP A 73 -18.38 0.26 -10.20
CA ASP A 73 -19.04 -1.03 -9.99
C ASP A 73 -18.33 -1.88 -8.96
N PRO A 74 -19.08 -2.51 -8.02
CA PRO A 74 -18.48 -3.43 -7.07
C PRO A 74 -17.75 -4.58 -7.78
N GLY A 75 -16.56 -4.92 -7.27
CA GLY A 75 -15.77 -6.01 -7.85
C GLY A 75 -15.02 -5.67 -9.12
N LYS A 76 -15.01 -4.40 -9.54
CA LYS A 76 -14.22 -4.01 -10.73
C LYS A 76 -12.71 -4.14 -10.50
N ILE A 77 -12.27 -4.15 -9.27
CA ILE A 77 -10.87 -4.39 -8.92
C ILE A 77 -10.76 -5.45 -7.83
N HIS A 78 -9.63 -6.16 -7.85
CA HIS A 78 -9.28 -7.08 -6.78
C HIS A 78 -7.78 -7.22 -6.69
N PHE A 79 -7.23 -6.99 -5.49
CA PHE A 79 -5.83 -7.22 -5.19
C PHE A 79 -5.65 -8.58 -4.54
N ASP A 80 -4.85 -9.44 -5.17
CA ASP A 80 -4.40 -10.70 -4.57
C ASP A 80 -2.98 -10.52 -4.06
N GLY A 81 -2.77 -10.75 -2.77
CA GLY A 81 -1.44 -10.64 -2.17
C GLY A 81 -0.54 -11.80 -2.60
N GLU A 82 0.74 -11.50 -2.82
CA GLU A 82 1.76 -12.49 -3.16
C GLU A 82 2.77 -12.63 -2.02
N ASP A 83 3.61 -11.64 -1.83
CA ASP A 83 4.64 -11.63 -0.80
C ASP A 83 4.40 -10.53 0.22
N TYR A 84 4.86 -10.77 1.43
CA TYR A 84 4.79 -9.78 2.49
C TYR A 84 6.02 -9.94 3.38
N PHE A 85 6.68 -8.85 3.71
CA PHE A 85 7.62 -8.79 4.82
C PHE A 85 7.67 -7.40 5.42
N ALA A 86 8.06 -7.33 6.68
CA ALA A 86 8.14 -6.07 7.41
C ALA A 86 9.54 -5.87 7.97
N GLU A 87 10.01 -4.63 7.89
CA GLU A 87 11.18 -4.17 8.62
C GLU A 87 10.62 -3.38 9.81
N VAL A 88 10.50 -4.06 10.96
CA VAL A 88 9.75 -3.60 12.12
C VAL A 88 10.38 -2.37 12.79
N GLU A 89 11.70 -2.31 12.82
CA GLU A 89 12.43 -1.24 13.46
C GLU A 89 12.10 0.14 12.89
N ASN A 90 11.89 0.22 11.58
CA ASN A 90 11.55 1.45 10.89
C ASN A 90 10.08 1.50 10.43
N ASN A 91 9.25 0.60 10.92
CA ASN A 91 7.82 0.55 10.59
C ASN A 91 7.53 0.46 9.08
N LYS A 92 8.36 -0.28 8.36
CA LYS A 92 8.21 -0.43 6.92
C LYS A 92 7.69 -1.82 6.55
N VAL A 93 6.85 -1.85 5.54
CA VAL A 93 6.26 -3.08 5.02
C VAL A 93 6.44 -3.11 3.52
N MET A 94 6.86 -4.25 2.98
CA MET A 94 6.72 -4.55 1.56
C MET A 94 5.55 -5.51 1.40
N THR A 95 4.65 -5.20 0.48
CA THR A 95 3.57 -6.12 0.11
C THR A 95 3.45 -6.12 -1.41
N SER A 96 3.56 -7.30 -2.02
CA SER A 96 3.40 -7.46 -3.45
C SER A 96 2.04 -8.06 -3.78
N TRP A 97 1.58 -7.81 -4.98
CA TRP A 97 0.20 -8.14 -5.35
C TRP A 97 0.04 -8.30 -6.86
N THR A 98 -1.02 -9.01 -7.23
CA THR A 98 -1.59 -8.96 -8.57
C THR A 98 -2.92 -8.23 -8.48
N LEU A 99 -3.08 -7.18 -9.26
CA LEU A 99 -4.32 -6.43 -9.35
C LEU A 99 -5.08 -6.90 -10.59
N ALA A 100 -6.30 -7.37 -10.38
CA ALA A 100 -7.24 -7.66 -11.45
C ALA A 100 -8.17 -6.46 -11.63
N MET A 101 -8.29 -5.98 -12.86
CA MET A 101 -9.20 -4.89 -13.21
C MET A 101 -10.19 -5.39 -14.28
N LYS A 102 -11.46 -5.38 -13.93
CA LYS A 102 -12.52 -5.86 -14.83
C LYS A 102 -13.11 -4.69 -15.62
N SER A 103 -13.23 -4.86 -16.91
CA SER A 103 -13.85 -3.89 -17.80
C SER A 103 -14.66 -4.65 -18.85
N LYS A 104 -15.98 -4.57 -18.78
CA LYS A 104 -16.89 -5.29 -19.67
C LYS A 104 -16.59 -6.80 -19.66
N ASP A 105 -16.12 -7.35 -20.75
CA ASP A 105 -15.83 -8.78 -20.93
C ASP A 105 -14.37 -9.12 -20.68
N LYS A 106 -13.53 -8.14 -20.31
CA LYS A 106 -12.09 -8.34 -20.14
C LYS A 106 -11.68 -8.18 -18.70
N THR A 107 -10.71 -9.00 -18.28
CA THR A 107 -9.99 -8.80 -17.03
C THR A 107 -8.55 -8.51 -17.37
N MET A 108 -8.06 -7.35 -16.97
CA MET A 108 -6.67 -6.96 -17.12
C MET A 108 -5.93 -7.21 -15.81
N LEU A 109 -4.71 -7.71 -15.90
CA LEU A 109 -3.89 -8.01 -14.74
C LEU A 109 -2.67 -7.09 -14.71
N MET A 110 -2.35 -6.60 -13.53
CA MET A 110 -1.13 -5.83 -13.29
C MET A 110 -0.48 -6.36 -12.03
N ARG A 111 0.82 -6.62 -12.09
CA ARG A 111 1.59 -7.02 -10.91
C ARG A 111 2.38 -5.82 -10.39
N GLY A 112 2.54 -5.77 -9.09
CA GLY A 112 3.30 -4.69 -8.48
C GLY A 112 3.58 -4.95 -7.03
N LEU A 113 4.13 -3.93 -6.38
CA LEU A 113 4.37 -3.95 -4.96
C LEU A 113 4.26 -2.56 -4.38
N ASP A 114 3.99 -2.51 -3.09
CA ASP A 114 4.01 -1.27 -2.32
C ASP A 114 5.08 -1.36 -1.24
N ILE A 115 5.76 -0.24 -1.03
CA ILE A 115 6.53 -0.01 0.19
C ILE A 115 5.69 0.94 1.04
N LEU A 116 5.30 0.47 2.21
CA LEU A 116 4.46 1.22 3.16
C LEU A 116 5.30 1.60 4.37
N GLU A 117 5.13 2.83 4.84
CA GLU A 117 5.74 3.26 6.09
C GLU A 117 4.65 3.77 7.02
N PHE A 118 4.63 3.23 8.23
CA PHE A 118 3.64 3.56 9.24
C PHE A 118 4.22 4.42 10.35
N ARG A 119 3.36 5.26 10.93
CA ARG A 119 3.62 5.96 12.18
C ARG A 119 2.40 5.72 13.08
N GLY A 120 2.58 4.89 14.13
CA GLY A 120 1.44 4.40 14.87
C GLY A 120 0.54 3.54 13.98
N ASP A 121 -0.72 3.89 13.90
CA ASP A 121 -1.70 3.20 13.04
C ASP A 121 -1.94 3.91 11.70
N LYS A 122 -1.15 4.93 11.38
CA LYS A 122 -1.32 5.72 10.16
C LYS A 122 -0.17 5.52 9.18
N LEU A 123 -0.51 5.50 7.90
CA LEU A 123 0.46 5.52 6.81
C LEU A 123 1.00 6.94 6.65
N VAL A 124 2.32 7.07 6.64
CA VAL A 124 2.99 8.33 6.32
C VAL A 124 3.56 8.31 4.91
N LYS A 125 3.76 7.12 4.37
CA LYS A 125 4.30 6.98 3.00
C LYS A 125 3.79 5.71 2.35
N LYS A 126 3.38 5.82 1.10
CA LYS A 126 3.06 4.68 0.23
C LYS A 126 3.79 4.90 -1.10
N LEU A 127 4.72 4.01 -1.40
CA LEU A 127 5.44 4.00 -2.67
C LEU A 127 4.94 2.82 -3.49
N ALA A 128 4.34 3.08 -4.63
CA ALA A 128 3.81 2.04 -5.51
C ALA A 128 4.75 1.79 -6.68
N TYR A 129 5.00 0.54 -6.96
CA TYR A 129 5.81 0.08 -8.08
C TYR A 129 5.00 -0.91 -8.91
N CYS A 130 5.17 -0.86 -10.22
CA CYS A 130 4.43 -1.72 -11.13
C CYS A 130 5.42 -2.49 -12.00
N LYS A 131 5.17 -3.78 -12.17
CA LYS A 131 5.94 -4.60 -13.09
C LYS A 131 5.33 -4.49 -14.48
N ALA A 132 6.10 -3.96 -15.43
CA ALA A 132 5.64 -3.74 -16.78
C ALA A 132 6.61 -4.36 -17.79
N ALA A 133 6.08 -4.74 -18.95
CA ALA A 133 6.90 -5.28 -20.04
C ALA A 133 7.90 -4.25 -20.55
N THR A 134 7.50 -2.97 -20.58
CA THR A 134 8.37 -1.86 -20.99
C THR A 134 8.55 -0.93 -19.80
N PRO A 135 9.77 -0.82 -19.26
CA PRO A 135 10.03 0.10 -18.15
C PRO A 135 9.78 1.56 -18.56
N HIS A 136 9.30 2.34 -17.61
CA HIS A 136 9.15 3.78 -17.79
C HIS A 136 10.49 4.46 -17.52
N LEU A 137 11.03 5.13 -18.52
CA LEU A 137 12.32 5.83 -18.42
C LEU A 137 12.10 7.33 -18.47
N THR A 138 12.87 8.04 -17.65
CA THR A 138 12.89 9.50 -17.66
C THR A 138 14.31 9.99 -17.86
N GLU A 139 14.44 11.16 -18.46
CA GLU A 139 15.76 11.77 -18.66
C GLU A 139 16.34 12.22 -17.32
N ALA A 140 17.63 11.98 -17.10
CA ALA A 140 18.32 12.44 -15.90
C ALA A 140 18.48 13.97 -15.94
N LYS A 141 18.28 14.59 -14.79
CA LYS A 141 18.46 16.03 -14.64
C LYS A 141 19.89 16.37 -14.25
#